data_a3b0854cfafbeb3ec354436a2b933bda
#
_entry.id   a3b0854cfafbeb3ec354436a2b933bda
#
_cell.length_a   1.000
_cell.length_b   1.000
_cell.length_c   1.000
_cell.angle_alpha   90.00
_cell.angle_beta   90.00
_cell.angle_gamma   90.00
#
_symmetry.space_group_name_H-M   'P 1'
#
loop_
_entity.id
_entity.type
_entity.pdbx_description
1 polymer ?
#
loop_
_entity_poly.entity_id
_entity_poly.type
_entity_poly.pdbx_seq_one_letter_code
_entity_poly.pdbx_strand_id
1 'polypeptide(L)'
;QENENANVNMPERILSLFAGAVITYKGISQITSHPIIALQEAMVGGILLYRGATGYCPIYSKLGKDSTDTPAINITERFIVNKPREEVYAFWRNLENLPRFMKHLSSVEEQSGNRSHWKANLPGEIVKLTWNAEITREEENRYIGWQSVEGSMVDNAGKVEFNDALNGSGTELTVEISYFPPAGSLGQGIAKLLNGVFEDMIRKDVTNFKHYVEGEEYQTYISSPSFVENIQNTFKKDSE
;
A
#
# COMPACT_ATOMS: atom_id res chain seq x y z
N GLN A 1 -5.24 -24.40 -5.40
CA GLN A 1 -4.70 -24.31 -4.03
C GLN A 1 -3.43 -23.48 -4.13
N GLU A 2 -3.45 -22.27 -3.64
CA GLU A 2 -2.23 -21.48 -3.46
C GLU A 2 -1.39 -22.15 -2.37
N ASN A 3 -0.08 -22.25 -2.63
CA ASN A 3 0.85 -22.85 -1.69
C ASN A 3 1.08 -21.88 -0.53
N GLU A 4 0.63 -22.23 0.66
CA GLU A 4 0.77 -21.41 1.90
C GLU A 4 2.23 -21.03 2.22
N ASN A 5 3.19 -21.72 1.63
CA ASN A 5 4.63 -21.44 1.79
C ASN A 5 5.23 -20.70 0.59
N ALA A 6 4.42 -20.14 -0.31
CA ALA A 6 4.93 -19.40 -1.45
C ALA A 6 5.69 -18.15 -0.98
N ASN A 7 6.93 -17.98 -1.47
CA ASN A 7 7.79 -16.82 -1.19
C ASN A 7 8.35 -16.18 -2.47
N VAL A 8 7.71 -16.49 -3.62
CA VAL A 8 8.07 -15.96 -4.93
C VAL A 8 6.84 -15.37 -5.59
N ASN A 9 6.90 -14.10 -5.94
CA ASN A 9 5.79 -13.36 -6.57
C ASN A 9 5.52 -13.83 -8.01
N MET A 10 4.33 -13.52 -8.54
CA MET A 10 3.87 -14.01 -9.84
C MET A 10 4.78 -13.63 -11.02
N PRO A 11 5.28 -12.39 -11.18
CA PRO A 11 6.23 -12.06 -12.25
C PRO A 11 7.50 -12.88 -12.21
N GLU A 12 8.09 -13.08 -11.02
CA GLU A 12 9.27 -13.90 -10.86
C GLU A 12 8.99 -15.38 -11.15
N ARG A 13 7.78 -15.87 -10.84
CA ARG A 13 7.34 -17.24 -11.18
C ARG A 13 7.27 -17.43 -12.67
N ILE A 14 6.62 -16.50 -13.40
CA ILE A 14 6.52 -16.56 -14.87
C ILE A 14 7.91 -16.53 -15.50
N LEU A 15 8.78 -15.63 -15.07
CA LEU A 15 10.16 -15.55 -15.54
C LEU A 15 10.92 -16.84 -15.26
N SER A 16 10.75 -17.43 -14.07
CA SER A 16 11.39 -18.68 -13.69
C SER A 16 10.91 -19.86 -14.54
N LEU A 17 9.61 -19.94 -14.86
CA LEU A 17 9.07 -20.96 -15.75
C LEU A 17 9.66 -20.83 -17.16
N PHE A 18 9.67 -19.62 -17.71
CA PHE A 18 10.22 -19.39 -19.05
C PHE A 18 11.73 -19.71 -19.12
N ALA A 19 12.53 -19.15 -18.21
CA ALA A 19 13.97 -19.38 -18.15
C ALA A 19 14.28 -20.87 -17.88
N GLY A 20 13.54 -21.50 -16.96
CA GLY A 20 13.67 -22.91 -16.66
C GLY A 20 13.40 -23.82 -17.86
N ALA A 21 12.34 -23.52 -18.63
CA ALA A 21 12.02 -24.26 -19.84
C ALA A 21 13.13 -24.15 -20.91
N VAL A 22 13.63 -22.93 -21.16
CA VAL A 22 14.70 -22.68 -22.13
C VAL A 22 16.00 -23.41 -21.74
N ILE A 23 16.42 -23.31 -20.47
CA ILE A 23 17.66 -23.91 -19.98
C ILE A 23 17.55 -25.45 -19.98
N THR A 24 16.39 -25.98 -19.56
CA THR A 24 16.15 -27.43 -19.60
C THR A 24 16.18 -27.95 -21.03
N TYR A 25 15.53 -27.29 -21.97
CA TYR A 25 15.53 -27.64 -23.38
C TYR A 25 16.98 -27.67 -23.95
N LYS A 26 17.76 -26.64 -23.64
CA LYS A 26 19.16 -26.55 -24.05
C LYS A 26 19.99 -27.68 -23.47
N GLY A 27 19.86 -28.00 -22.17
CA GLY A 27 20.53 -29.11 -21.53
C GLY A 27 20.21 -30.44 -22.20
N ILE A 28 18.93 -30.73 -22.47
CA ILE A 28 18.51 -31.95 -23.16
C ILE A 28 19.12 -32.03 -24.55
N SER A 29 19.15 -30.95 -25.32
CA SER A 29 19.70 -30.92 -26.69
C SER A 29 21.19 -31.18 -26.77
N GLN A 30 21.94 -30.99 -25.70
CA GLN A 30 23.40 -31.13 -25.64
C GLN A 30 23.85 -32.41 -24.89
N ILE A 31 22.92 -33.27 -24.49
CA ILE A 31 23.21 -34.41 -23.61
C ILE A 31 24.23 -35.41 -24.22
N THR A 32 24.24 -35.53 -25.54
CA THR A 32 25.16 -36.45 -26.26
C THR A 32 26.53 -35.84 -26.53
N SER A 33 26.61 -34.50 -26.68
CA SER A 33 27.86 -33.82 -27.03
C SER A 33 28.61 -33.27 -25.80
N HIS A 34 27.90 -32.83 -24.77
CA HIS A 34 28.48 -32.26 -23.56
C HIS A 34 27.71 -32.69 -22.30
N PRO A 35 27.83 -33.98 -21.89
CA PRO A 35 26.94 -34.54 -20.85
C PRO A 35 27.06 -33.87 -19.48
N ILE A 36 28.24 -33.38 -19.10
CA ILE A 36 28.41 -32.66 -17.80
C ILE A 36 27.68 -31.30 -17.81
N ILE A 37 27.82 -30.54 -18.90
CA ILE A 37 27.14 -29.23 -19.05
C ILE A 37 25.63 -29.47 -19.13
N ALA A 38 25.20 -30.47 -19.88
CA ALA A 38 23.78 -30.82 -20.00
C ALA A 38 23.16 -31.17 -18.65
N LEU A 39 23.86 -31.87 -17.78
CA LEU A 39 23.38 -32.21 -16.43
C LEU A 39 23.25 -30.94 -15.56
N GLN A 40 24.22 -30.04 -15.62
CA GLN A 40 24.17 -28.76 -14.88
C GLN A 40 22.99 -27.89 -15.36
N GLU A 41 22.82 -27.75 -16.68
CA GLU A 41 21.70 -27.00 -17.27
C GLU A 41 20.35 -27.61 -16.90
N ALA A 42 20.21 -28.94 -16.95
CA ALA A 42 18.98 -29.62 -16.55
C ALA A 42 18.67 -29.43 -15.06
N MET A 43 19.68 -29.42 -14.19
CA MET A 43 19.51 -29.18 -12.76
C MET A 43 19.05 -27.73 -12.49
N VAL A 44 19.71 -26.74 -13.08
CA VAL A 44 19.35 -25.32 -12.93
C VAL A 44 17.95 -25.05 -13.51
N GLY A 45 17.68 -25.59 -14.71
CA GLY A 45 16.37 -25.45 -15.34
C GLY A 45 15.27 -26.11 -14.51
N GLY A 46 15.52 -27.30 -13.95
CA GLY A 46 14.58 -28.00 -13.05
C GLY A 46 14.26 -27.18 -11.78
N ILE A 47 15.27 -26.58 -11.15
CA ILE A 47 15.08 -25.72 -9.98
C ILE A 47 14.22 -24.51 -10.33
N LEU A 48 14.46 -23.88 -11.48
CA LEU A 48 13.68 -22.73 -11.94
C LEU A 48 12.24 -23.12 -12.27
N LEU A 49 12.02 -24.26 -12.92
CA LEU A 49 10.68 -24.79 -13.18
C LEU A 49 9.93 -25.07 -11.87
N TYR A 50 10.59 -25.72 -10.91
CA TYR A 50 10.01 -25.97 -9.59
C TYR A 50 9.62 -24.66 -8.89
N ARG A 51 10.54 -23.68 -8.86
CA ARG A 51 10.31 -22.34 -8.28
C ARG A 51 9.11 -21.65 -8.94
N GLY A 52 9.04 -21.67 -10.25
CA GLY A 52 7.96 -21.04 -11.00
C GLY A 52 6.61 -21.73 -10.78
N ALA A 53 6.59 -23.07 -10.78
CA ALA A 53 5.37 -23.85 -10.62
C ALA A 53 4.80 -23.77 -9.20
N THR A 54 5.66 -23.93 -8.18
CA THR A 54 5.24 -23.97 -6.77
C THR A 54 5.14 -22.60 -6.13
N GLY A 55 5.79 -21.57 -6.68
CA GLY A 55 5.96 -20.27 -6.03
C GLY A 55 6.91 -20.30 -4.83
N TYR A 56 7.61 -21.42 -4.58
CA TYR A 56 8.52 -21.56 -3.45
C TYR A 56 9.98 -21.61 -3.91
N CYS A 57 10.82 -20.81 -3.27
CA CYS A 57 12.26 -20.80 -3.49
C CYS A 57 12.99 -21.13 -2.17
N PRO A 58 13.67 -22.30 -2.07
CA PRO A 58 14.41 -22.68 -0.86
C PRO A 58 15.53 -21.69 -0.52
N ILE A 59 16.12 -21.05 -1.53
CA ILE A 59 17.18 -20.05 -1.34
C ILE A 59 16.59 -18.80 -0.69
N TYR A 60 15.43 -18.32 -1.14
CA TYR A 60 14.73 -17.19 -0.54
C TYR A 60 14.35 -17.50 0.91
N SER A 61 13.83 -18.68 1.19
CA SER A 61 13.51 -19.12 2.54
C SER A 61 14.71 -19.08 3.48
N LYS A 62 15.89 -19.56 3.02
CA LYS A 62 17.12 -19.51 3.83
C LYS A 62 17.69 -18.12 4.03
N LEU A 63 17.44 -17.20 3.11
CA LEU A 63 17.86 -15.81 3.18
C LEU A 63 16.84 -14.91 3.90
N GLY A 64 15.71 -15.47 4.38
CA GLY A 64 14.62 -14.70 4.95
C GLY A 64 13.97 -13.72 3.96
N LYS A 65 14.10 -13.99 2.64
CA LYS A 65 13.52 -13.17 1.59
C LYS A 65 12.15 -13.71 1.20
N ASP A 66 11.16 -12.86 1.21
CA ASP A 66 9.85 -13.11 0.66
C ASP A 66 9.52 -12.01 -0.37
N SER A 67 9.37 -12.39 -1.64
CA SER A 67 9.02 -11.45 -2.69
C SER A 67 7.51 -11.35 -2.90
N THR A 68 6.73 -12.10 -2.14
CA THR A 68 5.27 -11.97 -2.09
C THR A 68 4.84 -10.89 -1.10
N ASP A 69 5.70 -10.57 -0.11
CA ASP A 69 5.47 -9.48 0.81
C ASP A 69 5.44 -8.15 0.05
N THR A 70 4.30 -7.52 0.10
CA THR A 70 4.13 -6.18 -0.43
C THR A 70 4.43 -5.20 0.69
N PRO A 71 5.39 -4.26 0.50
CA PRO A 71 5.75 -3.34 1.56
C PRO A 71 4.53 -2.51 1.98
N ALA A 72 4.28 -2.45 3.28
CA ALA A 72 3.30 -1.54 3.85
C ALA A 72 3.75 -0.10 3.65
N ILE A 73 2.80 0.77 3.36
CA ILE A 73 3.02 2.22 3.39
C ILE A 73 2.72 2.69 4.81
N ASN A 74 3.73 3.22 5.48
CA ASN A 74 3.60 3.76 6.83
C ASN A 74 3.88 5.26 6.79
N ILE A 75 2.90 6.04 7.23
CA ILE A 75 2.97 7.50 7.27
C ILE A 75 2.85 7.94 8.71
N THR A 76 3.78 8.77 9.13
CA THR A 76 3.71 9.45 10.43
C THR A 76 3.91 10.93 10.20
N GLU A 77 2.92 11.73 10.59
CA GLU A 77 2.96 13.18 10.51
C GLU A 77 2.65 13.80 11.86
N ARG A 78 3.38 14.87 12.17
CA ARG A 78 3.17 15.66 13.37
C ARG A 78 3.12 17.14 13.01
N PHE A 79 2.06 17.82 13.43
CA PHE A 79 1.87 19.23 13.17
C PHE A 79 0.96 19.89 14.22
N ILE A 80 1.03 21.23 14.29
CA ILE A 80 0.22 22.02 15.22
C ILE A 80 -0.85 22.76 14.43
N VAL A 81 -2.08 22.70 14.95
CA VAL A 81 -3.25 23.42 14.46
C VAL A 81 -3.65 24.49 15.49
N ASN A 82 -3.86 25.73 15.06
CA ASN A 82 -4.25 26.86 15.94
C ASN A 82 -5.74 26.84 16.29
N LYS A 83 -6.20 25.73 16.84
CA LYS A 83 -7.58 25.50 17.28
C LYS A 83 -7.60 24.70 18.58
N PRO A 84 -8.64 24.88 19.42
CA PRO A 84 -8.81 24.07 20.63
C PRO A 84 -8.90 22.59 20.32
N ARG A 85 -8.35 21.76 21.20
CA ARG A 85 -8.28 20.31 21.04
C ARG A 85 -9.65 19.66 20.84
N GLU A 86 -10.64 20.14 21.57
CA GLU A 86 -12.02 19.66 21.49
C GLU A 86 -12.62 19.91 20.11
N GLU A 87 -12.35 21.07 19.51
CA GLU A 87 -12.82 21.43 18.17
C GLU A 87 -12.15 20.54 17.10
N VAL A 88 -10.84 20.37 17.22
CA VAL A 88 -10.04 19.56 16.29
C VAL A 88 -10.44 18.09 16.37
N TYR A 89 -10.60 17.56 17.57
CA TYR A 89 -11.07 16.21 17.81
C TYR A 89 -12.47 15.99 17.24
N ALA A 90 -13.43 16.83 17.57
CA ALA A 90 -14.81 16.70 17.12
C ALA A 90 -14.91 16.72 15.59
N PHE A 91 -14.10 17.55 14.93
CA PHE A 91 -14.04 17.58 13.47
C PHE A 91 -13.50 16.28 12.88
N TRP A 92 -12.39 15.75 13.43
CA TRP A 92 -11.77 14.51 12.96
C TRP A 92 -12.63 13.29 13.28
N ARG A 93 -13.25 13.27 14.46
CA ARG A 93 -14.10 12.16 14.92
C ARG A 93 -15.31 11.91 14.02
N ASN A 94 -15.86 12.95 13.43
CA ASN A 94 -16.81 12.79 12.36
C ASN A 94 -16.06 12.36 11.09
N LEU A 95 -15.93 11.05 10.89
CA LEU A 95 -15.14 10.45 9.82
C LEU A 95 -15.62 10.87 8.41
N GLU A 96 -16.88 11.28 8.26
CA GLU A 96 -17.42 11.81 7.01
C GLU A 96 -16.80 13.15 6.60
N ASN A 97 -16.08 13.82 7.51
CA ASN A 97 -15.31 15.02 7.20
C ASN A 97 -13.97 14.72 6.51
N LEU A 98 -13.41 13.50 6.66
CA LEU A 98 -12.09 13.16 6.15
C LEU A 98 -11.91 13.44 4.65
N PRO A 99 -12.87 13.14 3.76
CA PRO A 99 -12.76 13.44 2.33
C PRO A 99 -12.66 14.95 2.00
N ARG A 100 -12.98 15.82 2.95
CA ARG A 100 -12.88 17.28 2.74
C ARG A 100 -11.43 17.74 2.60
N PHE A 101 -10.50 17.07 3.27
CA PHE A 101 -9.06 17.38 3.23
C PHE A 101 -8.21 16.21 2.72
N MET A 102 -8.62 14.97 2.92
CA MET A 102 -7.98 13.78 2.34
C MET A 102 -8.57 13.50 0.95
N LYS A 103 -7.97 14.06 -0.09
CA LYS A 103 -8.53 14.02 -1.46
C LYS A 103 -8.42 12.67 -2.13
N HIS A 104 -7.57 11.77 -1.63
CA HIS A 104 -7.58 10.38 -2.07
C HIS A 104 -8.84 9.63 -1.63
N LEU A 105 -9.52 10.07 -0.56
CA LEU A 105 -10.80 9.51 -0.14
C LEU A 105 -11.94 10.13 -0.95
N SER A 106 -12.73 9.30 -1.62
CA SER A 106 -13.93 9.77 -2.33
C SER A 106 -15.15 9.85 -1.42
N SER A 107 -15.29 8.93 -0.47
CA SER A 107 -16.30 9.00 0.58
C SER A 107 -15.88 8.19 1.81
N VAL A 108 -16.39 8.61 2.96
CA VAL A 108 -16.44 7.84 4.20
C VAL A 108 -17.87 7.93 4.70
N GLU A 109 -18.49 6.79 4.97
CA GLU A 109 -19.88 6.68 5.43
C GLU A 109 -19.88 5.96 6.77
N GLU A 110 -20.27 6.65 7.84
CA GLU A 110 -20.40 6.03 9.15
C GLU A 110 -21.62 5.09 9.18
N GLN A 111 -21.43 3.91 9.76
CA GLN A 111 -22.44 2.88 9.90
C GLN A 111 -22.82 2.71 11.38
N SER A 112 -23.79 1.85 11.67
CA SER A 112 -24.17 1.57 13.04
C SER A 112 -23.03 0.99 13.88
N GLY A 113 -22.87 1.47 15.10
CA GLY A 113 -21.79 1.11 16.00
C GLY A 113 -20.56 1.95 15.76
N ASN A 114 -19.39 1.32 15.78
CA ASN A 114 -18.07 1.95 15.54
C ASN A 114 -17.52 1.68 14.14
N ARG A 115 -18.37 1.28 13.20
CA ARG A 115 -17.99 0.90 11.83
C ARG A 115 -18.20 2.03 10.84
N SER A 116 -17.38 2.01 9.79
CA SER A 116 -17.46 2.96 8.68
C SER A 116 -17.09 2.27 7.36
N HIS A 117 -17.65 2.75 6.26
CA HIS A 117 -17.36 2.30 4.91
C HIS A 117 -16.56 3.37 4.16
N TRP A 118 -15.41 2.99 3.65
CA TRP A 118 -14.44 3.88 3.03
C TRP A 118 -14.30 3.59 1.55
N LYS A 119 -14.17 4.63 0.76
CA LYS A 119 -13.88 4.57 -0.67
C LYS A 119 -12.71 5.49 -0.98
N ALA A 120 -11.69 4.97 -1.63
CA ALA A 120 -10.52 5.74 -2.09
C ALA A 120 -10.32 5.56 -3.60
N ASN A 121 -9.86 6.63 -4.24
CA ASN A 121 -9.43 6.60 -5.62
C ASN A 121 -7.90 6.60 -5.66
N LEU A 122 -7.33 5.62 -6.34
CA LEU A 122 -5.91 5.66 -6.66
C LEU A 122 -5.63 6.72 -7.73
N PRO A 123 -4.38 7.20 -7.80
CA PRO A 123 -3.97 8.16 -8.82
C PRO A 123 -4.42 7.74 -10.23
N GLY A 124 -5.00 8.68 -10.97
CA GLY A 124 -5.52 8.44 -12.31
C GLY A 124 -6.94 7.86 -12.36
N GLU A 125 -7.62 7.69 -11.21
CA GLU A 125 -9.00 7.14 -11.09
C GLU A 125 -9.20 5.75 -11.69
N ILE A 126 -8.11 5.05 -12.00
CA ILE A 126 -8.12 3.75 -12.68
C ILE A 126 -8.59 2.64 -11.73
N VAL A 127 -8.25 2.76 -10.44
CA VAL A 127 -8.61 1.76 -9.43
C VAL A 127 -9.35 2.44 -8.28
N LYS A 128 -10.52 1.91 -7.96
CA LYS A 128 -11.30 2.29 -6.78
C LYS A 128 -11.09 1.24 -5.70
N LEU A 129 -10.63 1.67 -4.54
CA LEU A 129 -10.47 0.82 -3.36
C LEU A 129 -11.65 1.05 -2.42
N THR A 130 -12.19 -0.04 -1.90
CA THR A 130 -13.26 0.03 -0.89
C THR A 130 -12.93 -0.91 0.26
N TRP A 131 -13.18 -0.46 1.48
CA TRP A 131 -13.04 -1.30 2.67
C TRP A 131 -13.98 -0.84 3.77
N ASN A 132 -14.23 -1.74 4.71
CA ASN A 132 -14.89 -1.42 5.95
C ASN A 132 -13.84 -1.27 7.04
N ALA A 133 -14.01 -0.29 7.91
CA ALA A 133 -13.15 -0.07 9.06
C ALA A 133 -13.96 0.04 10.34
N GLU A 134 -13.31 -0.20 11.45
CA GLU A 134 -13.89 -0.05 12.79
C GLU A 134 -12.95 0.76 13.68
N ILE A 135 -13.53 1.57 14.56
CA ILE A 135 -12.77 2.25 15.61
C ILE A 135 -12.42 1.20 16.66
N THR A 136 -11.13 0.97 16.87
CA THR A 136 -10.60 -0.02 17.82
C THR A 136 -10.38 0.53 19.20
N ARG A 137 -10.07 1.84 19.29
CA ARG A 137 -9.88 2.57 20.53
C ARG A 137 -10.24 4.03 20.33
N GLU A 138 -10.95 4.58 21.29
CA GLU A 138 -11.30 6.01 21.32
C GLU A 138 -11.15 6.53 22.74
N GLU A 139 -10.48 7.67 22.87
CA GLU A 139 -10.43 8.48 24.09
C GLU A 139 -10.83 9.90 23.72
N GLU A 140 -11.95 10.36 24.25
CA GLU A 140 -12.51 11.66 23.92
C GLU A 140 -11.48 12.78 24.05
N ASN A 141 -11.37 13.59 23.01
CA ASN A 141 -10.41 14.70 22.88
C ASN A 141 -8.92 14.31 22.95
N ARG A 142 -8.59 13.01 22.86
CA ARG A 142 -7.19 12.55 23.02
C ARG A 142 -6.72 11.58 21.95
N TYR A 143 -7.57 10.63 21.56
CA TYR A 143 -7.11 9.52 20.73
C TYR A 143 -8.25 8.91 19.92
N ILE A 144 -7.98 8.62 18.66
CA ILE A 144 -8.83 7.80 17.79
C ILE A 144 -7.93 6.80 17.08
N GLY A 145 -8.20 5.49 17.25
CA GLY A 145 -7.53 4.43 16.52
C GLY A 145 -8.55 3.61 15.73
N TRP A 146 -8.21 3.24 14.53
CA TRP A 146 -9.06 2.43 13.65
C TRP A 146 -8.27 1.36 12.91
N GLN A 147 -8.97 0.36 12.42
CA GLN A 147 -8.45 -0.65 11.53
C GLN A 147 -9.50 -1.10 10.53
N SER A 148 -9.07 -1.63 9.39
CA SER A 148 -9.96 -2.31 8.46
C SER A 148 -10.50 -3.61 9.07
N VAL A 149 -11.72 -3.96 8.68
CA VAL A 149 -12.35 -5.22 9.11
C VAL A 149 -11.76 -6.37 8.29
N GLU A 150 -11.57 -7.52 8.92
CA GLU A 150 -11.06 -8.73 8.28
C GLU A 150 -11.81 -9.06 6.98
N GLY A 151 -11.08 -9.43 5.93
CA GLY A 151 -11.62 -9.69 4.60
C GLY A 151 -11.85 -8.43 3.75
N SER A 152 -11.41 -7.27 4.19
CA SER A 152 -11.42 -6.04 3.41
C SER A 152 -10.46 -6.15 2.22
N MET A 153 -10.76 -5.42 1.13
CA MET A 153 -9.89 -5.38 -0.06
C MET A 153 -8.53 -4.74 0.26
N VAL A 154 -8.48 -3.83 1.24
CA VAL A 154 -7.27 -3.14 1.68
C VAL A 154 -7.17 -3.26 3.19
N ASP A 155 -6.03 -3.70 3.68
CA ASP A 155 -5.74 -3.61 5.09
C ASP A 155 -5.20 -2.20 5.38
N ASN A 156 -5.98 -1.47 6.18
CA ASN A 156 -5.66 -0.12 6.62
C ASN A 156 -5.78 -0.04 8.14
N ALA A 157 -4.81 0.55 8.77
CA ALA A 157 -4.88 0.87 10.19
C ALA A 157 -4.32 2.28 10.41
N GLY A 158 -4.80 2.94 11.44
CA GLY A 158 -4.27 4.24 11.78
C GLY A 158 -4.67 4.70 13.17
N LYS A 159 -4.02 5.78 13.59
CA LYS A 159 -4.36 6.49 14.82
C LYS A 159 -4.11 7.97 14.67
N VAL A 160 -4.84 8.74 15.45
CA VAL A 160 -4.60 10.17 15.66
C VAL A 160 -4.56 10.43 17.16
N GLU A 161 -3.51 11.11 17.59
CA GLU A 161 -3.35 11.61 18.95
C GLU A 161 -3.49 13.13 18.95
N PHE A 162 -4.25 13.64 19.91
CA PHE A 162 -4.52 15.05 20.10
C PHE A 162 -3.95 15.52 21.44
N ASN A 163 -2.94 16.38 21.40
CA ASN A 163 -2.28 16.91 22.57
C ASN A 163 -2.35 18.45 22.57
N ASP A 164 -2.30 19.06 23.74
CA ASP A 164 -2.16 20.50 23.81
C ASP A 164 -0.77 20.91 23.31
N ALA A 165 -0.70 21.90 22.44
CA ALA A 165 0.58 22.37 21.93
C ALA A 165 1.44 22.99 23.03
N LEU A 166 2.73 22.69 23.05
CA LEU A 166 3.69 23.15 24.08
C LEU A 166 3.78 24.68 24.24
N ASN A 167 3.44 25.40 23.18
CA ASN A 167 3.40 26.87 23.17
C ASN A 167 2.14 27.45 23.83
N GLY A 168 1.22 26.61 24.32
CA GLY A 168 -0.01 26.99 24.99
C GLY A 168 -1.11 27.50 24.05
N SER A 169 -0.91 27.44 22.74
CA SER A 169 -1.93 27.81 21.76
C SER A 169 -2.09 26.73 20.69
N GLY A 170 -3.28 26.12 20.66
CA GLY A 170 -3.62 25.13 19.65
C GLY A 170 -3.42 23.67 20.07
N THR A 171 -3.52 22.80 19.10
CA THR A 171 -3.49 21.34 19.25
C THR A 171 -2.36 20.75 18.43
N GLU A 172 -1.50 19.96 19.06
CA GLU A 172 -0.52 19.11 18.39
C GLU A 172 -1.21 17.79 18.01
N LEU A 173 -1.21 17.47 16.71
CA LEU A 173 -1.65 16.19 16.19
C LEU A 173 -0.45 15.31 15.85
N THR A 174 -0.54 14.04 16.23
CA THR A 174 0.30 12.99 15.68
C THR A 174 -0.59 12.00 14.96
N VAL A 175 -0.41 11.89 13.65
CA VAL A 175 -1.20 11.03 12.77
C VAL A 175 -0.29 9.90 12.27
N GLU A 176 -0.70 8.66 12.48
CA GLU A 176 -0.03 7.48 11.93
C GLU A 176 -1.04 6.70 11.11
N ILE A 177 -0.70 6.40 9.86
CA ILE A 177 -1.55 5.64 8.93
C ILE A 177 -0.70 4.58 8.25
N SER A 178 -1.19 3.35 8.24
CA SER A 178 -0.59 2.21 7.55
C SER A 178 -1.56 1.66 6.52
N TYR A 179 -1.08 1.45 5.30
CA TYR A 179 -1.78 0.73 4.25
C TYR A 179 -0.99 -0.51 3.85
N PHE A 180 -1.68 -1.64 3.83
CA PHE A 180 -1.14 -2.90 3.35
C PHE A 180 -1.87 -3.25 2.05
N PRO A 181 -1.16 -3.30 0.92
CA PRO A 181 -1.77 -3.72 -0.33
C PRO A 181 -2.30 -5.15 -0.22
N PRO A 182 -3.41 -5.46 -0.93
CA PRO A 182 -3.95 -6.82 -0.93
C PRO A 182 -2.92 -7.82 -1.46
N ALA A 183 -2.94 -9.04 -0.92
CA ALA A 183 -2.06 -10.11 -1.38
C ALA A 183 -2.36 -10.54 -2.82
N GLY A 184 -1.38 -11.14 -3.50
CA GLY A 184 -1.54 -11.72 -4.83
C GLY A 184 -1.25 -10.77 -6.00
N SER A 185 -1.59 -11.19 -7.21
CA SER A 185 -1.28 -10.46 -8.46
C SER A 185 -1.96 -9.09 -8.56
N LEU A 186 -3.17 -8.96 -8.02
CA LEU A 186 -3.88 -7.67 -7.90
C LEU A 186 -3.13 -6.74 -6.96
N GLY A 187 -2.62 -7.26 -5.83
CA GLY A 187 -1.85 -6.48 -4.87
C GLY A 187 -0.54 -5.96 -5.43
N GLN A 188 0.13 -6.72 -6.30
CA GLN A 188 1.37 -6.28 -6.94
C GLN A 188 1.15 -5.13 -7.93
N GLY A 189 0.04 -5.14 -8.67
CA GLY A 189 -0.36 -4.01 -9.51
C GLY A 189 -0.69 -2.77 -8.67
N ILE A 190 -1.45 -2.95 -7.60
CA ILE A 190 -1.79 -1.88 -6.64
C ILE A 190 -0.53 -1.39 -5.91
N ALA A 191 0.36 -2.28 -5.47
CA ALA A 191 1.60 -1.91 -4.80
C ALA A 191 2.54 -1.05 -5.65
N LYS A 192 2.60 -1.32 -6.97
CA LYS A 192 3.33 -0.44 -7.90
C LYS A 192 2.72 0.96 -7.98
N LEU A 193 1.39 1.06 -7.90
CA LEU A 193 0.67 2.33 -7.89
C LEU A 193 0.76 3.04 -6.54
N LEU A 194 0.91 2.27 -5.45
CA LEU A 194 1.04 2.78 -4.08
C LEU A 194 2.46 3.22 -3.73
N ASN A 195 3.44 3.02 -4.61
CA ASN A 195 4.83 3.48 -4.38
C ASN A 195 4.89 5.01 -4.31
N GLY A 196 5.80 5.51 -3.46
CA GLY A 196 6.24 6.90 -3.30
C GLY A 196 5.22 8.01 -3.60
N VAL A 197 4.60 7.97 -4.79
CA VAL A 197 3.59 8.97 -5.23
C VAL A 197 2.33 8.91 -4.37
N PHE A 198 1.86 7.72 -4.01
CA PHE A 198 0.68 7.55 -3.16
C PHE A 198 1.00 7.91 -1.70
N GLU A 199 2.19 7.53 -1.23
CA GLU A 199 2.68 7.92 0.10
C GLU A 199 2.73 9.45 0.23
N ASP A 200 3.33 10.13 -0.75
CA ASP A 200 3.40 11.59 -0.78
C ASP A 200 2.03 12.25 -0.83
N MET A 201 1.08 11.63 -1.56
CA MET A 201 -0.30 12.11 -1.63
C MET A 201 -0.99 12.03 -0.27
N ILE A 202 -0.91 10.89 0.43
CA ILE A 202 -1.53 10.74 1.75
C ILE A 202 -0.86 11.67 2.77
N ARG A 203 0.47 11.76 2.75
CA ARG A 203 1.23 12.67 3.63
C ARG A 203 0.77 14.10 3.44
N LYS A 204 0.60 14.53 2.21
CA LYS A 204 0.09 15.87 1.88
C LYS A 204 -1.37 16.05 2.29
N ASP A 205 -2.21 15.03 2.08
CA ASP A 205 -3.62 15.06 2.50
C ASP A 205 -3.74 15.20 4.01
N VAL A 206 -2.91 14.51 4.79
CA VAL A 206 -2.87 14.65 6.25
C VAL A 206 -2.45 16.06 6.66
N THR A 207 -1.43 16.64 6.02
CA THR A 207 -0.99 18.00 6.31
C THR A 207 -1.99 19.06 5.83
N ASN A 208 -2.78 18.78 4.80
CA ASN A 208 -3.87 19.66 4.36
C ASN A 208 -4.95 19.86 5.43
N PHE A 209 -5.07 18.92 6.37
CA PHE A 209 -5.97 19.09 7.51
C PHE A 209 -5.74 20.41 8.25
N LYS A 210 -4.47 20.74 8.54
CA LYS A 210 -4.11 22.01 9.18
C LYS A 210 -4.68 23.21 8.42
N HIS A 211 -4.36 23.31 7.13
CA HIS A 211 -4.81 24.40 6.27
C HIS A 211 -6.34 24.47 6.18
N TYR A 212 -6.98 23.31 6.06
CA TYR A 212 -8.43 23.24 5.99
C TYR A 212 -9.10 23.78 7.26
N VAL A 213 -8.64 23.35 8.45
CA VAL A 213 -9.25 23.72 9.73
C VAL A 213 -8.94 25.17 10.11
N GLU A 214 -7.78 25.69 9.71
CA GLU A 214 -7.39 27.08 9.91
C GLU A 214 -8.02 28.04 8.88
N GLY A 215 -8.70 27.50 7.86
CA GLY A 215 -9.36 28.30 6.80
C GLY A 215 -8.37 28.89 5.79
N GLU A 216 -7.21 28.29 5.65
CA GLU A 216 -6.19 28.69 4.68
C GLU A 216 -6.42 28.03 3.31
N GLU A 217 -6.04 28.73 2.22
CA GLU A 217 -6.02 28.10 0.89
C GLU A 217 -4.91 27.06 0.80
N TYR A 218 -5.22 25.87 0.27
CA TYR A 218 -4.25 24.82 0.02
C TYR A 218 -4.45 24.16 -1.35
N GLN A 219 -3.34 23.72 -1.97
CA GLN A 219 -3.38 23.03 -3.25
C GLN A 219 -3.49 21.52 -3.02
N THR A 220 -4.44 20.89 -3.71
CA THR A 220 -4.55 19.43 -3.72
C THR A 220 -3.50 18.84 -4.65
N TYR A 221 -2.86 17.76 -4.22
CA TYR A 221 -1.82 17.09 -4.99
C TYR A 221 -2.34 16.52 -6.31
N ILE A 222 -3.59 16.05 -6.32
CA ILE A 222 -4.25 15.46 -7.50
C ILE A 222 -4.38 16.47 -8.67
N SER A 223 -4.44 17.75 -8.39
CA SER A 223 -4.54 18.82 -9.39
C SER A 223 -3.20 19.44 -9.79
N SER A 224 -2.07 18.97 -9.24
CA SER A 224 -0.78 19.50 -9.65
C SER A 224 -0.35 18.93 -11.02
N PRO A 225 0.10 19.78 -11.97
CA PRO A 225 0.55 19.31 -13.28
C PRO A 225 1.67 18.26 -13.19
N SER A 226 2.58 18.39 -12.23
CA SER A 226 3.67 17.44 -11.99
C SER A 226 3.21 16.05 -11.53
N PHE A 227 2.06 15.97 -10.86
CA PHE A 227 1.50 14.70 -10.42
C PHE A 227 0.88 13.93 -11.60
N VAL A 228 0.10 14.61 -12.42
CA VAL A 228 -0.52 14.02 -13.61
C VAL A 228 0.55 13.55 -14.60
N GLU A 229 1.62 14.31 -14.78
CA GLU A 229 2.74 13.99 -15.65
C GLU A 229 3.54 12.77 -15.14
N ASN A 230 3.82 12.68 -13.84
CA ASN A 230 4.49 11.52 -13.25
C ASN A 230 3.69 10.23 -13.39
N ILE A 231 2.37 10.30 -13.23
CA ILE A 231 1.49 9.13 -13.45
C ILE A 231 1.53 8.72 -14.92
N GLN A 232 1.37 9.66 -15.85
CA GLN A 232 1.40 9.37 -17.28
C GLN A 232 2.73 8.74 -17.72
N ASN A 233 3.84 9.23 -17.16
CA ASN A 233 5.17 8.69 -17.45
C ASN A 233 5.39 7.29 -16.87
N THR A 234 4.79 6.98 -15.71
CA THR A 234 4.85 5.65 -15.10
C THR A 234 4.12 4.62 -15.97
N PHE A 235 2.93 4.94 -16.44
CA PHE A 235 2.15 4.05 -17.33
C PHE A 235 2.76 3.92 -18.73
N LYS A 236 3.44 4.95 -19.24
CA LYS A 236 4.07 4.92 -20.57
C LYS A 236 5.31 4.03 -20.61
N LYS A 237 6.03 3.95 -19.48
CA LYS A 237 7.26 3.15 -19.34
C LYS A 237 6.98 1.64 -19.22
N ASP A 238 5.78 1.25 -18.81
CA ASP A 238 5.36 -0.15 -18.69
C ASP A 238 4.68 -0.68 -19.98
N SER A 239 4.52 0.18 -21.02
CA SER A 239 3.93 -0.17 -22.33
C SER A 239 4.96 -0.29 -23.46
N GLU A 240 6.24 -0.04 -23.21
CA GLU A 240 7.39 -0.30 -24.10
C GLU A 240 8.20 -1.53 -23.61
#